data_f9b1cd8b5e8ce18b3b73b2b7bc7edcca
#
_entry.id   f9b1cd8b5e8ce18b3b73b2b7bc7edcca
#
_cell.length_a   1.000
_cell.length_b   1.000
_cell.length_c   1.000
_cell.angle_alpha   90.00
_cell.angle_beta   90.00
_cell.angle_gamma   90.00
#
_symmetry.space_group_name_H-M   'P 1'
#
loop_
_entity.id
_entity.type
_entity.pdbx_description
1 polymer ?
#
loop_
_entity_poly.entity_id
_entity_poly.type
_entity_poly.pdbx_seq_one_letter_code
_entity_poly.pdbx_strand_id
1 'polypeptide(L)'
;MEIRRAKEQDMDGINDLLMQVCLVHHKGRPDLFKYGAKKYTDEQLRELICDDQHPIFTAVDEKGRVLGYAFCIFQQHLNNNILTDIRTLYIDDLCVDENIRGQHIGKSLYEYVLAFAREQKCYNVTLNVWSLNESAMKFYQACGLQPQKVGMETIL
;
A
#
# COMPACT_ATOMS: atom_id res chain seq x y z
N MET A 1 -8.34 -14.53 11.04
CA MET A 1 -7.63 -13.36 10.48
C MET A 1 -8.33 -12.10 10.94
N GLU A 2 -7.57 -11.14 11.46
CA GLU A 2 -8.02 -9.80 11.86
C GLU A 2 -7.33 -8.76 10.98
N ILE A 3 -8.05 -7.71 10.59
CA ILE A 3 -7.45 -6.54 9.94
C ILE A 3 -7.63 -5.36 10.88
N ARG A 4 -6.54 -4.68 11.19
CA ARG A 4 -6.50 -3.59 12.16
C ARG A 4 -5.38 -2.61 11.86
N ARG A 5 -5.34 -1.48 12.57
CA ARG A 5 -4.21 -0.56 12.55
C ARG A 5 -2.93 -1.29 12.98
N ALA A 6 -1.84 -1.07 12.27
CA ALA A 6 -0.53 -1.63 12.61
C ALA A 6 -0.06 -1.18 14.00
N LYS A 7 0.65 -2.07 14.68
CA LYS A 7 1.25 -1.85 16.00
C LYS A 7 2.74 -2.12 15.94
N GLU A 8 3.50 -1.65 16.92
CA GLU A 8 4.95 -1.87 16.98
C GLU A 8 5.34 -3.36 16.91
N GLN A 9 4.54 -4.22 17.54
CA GLN A 9 4.74 -5.69 17.49
C GLN A 9 4.65 -6.29 16.07
N ASP A 10 4.08 -5.58 15.10
CA ASP A 10 3.93 -6.06 13.72
C ASP A 10 5.15 -5.71 12.85
N MET A 11 6.11 -4.94 13.38
CA MET A 11 7.22 -4.38 12.60
C MET A 11 8.06 -5.44 11.91
N ASP A 12 8.38 -6.55 12.57
CA ASP A 12 9.20 -7.61 11.97
C ASP A 12 8.49 -8.22 10.75
N GLY A 13 7.20 -8.55 10.89
CA GLY A 13 6.42 -9.09 9.78
C GLY A 13 6.19 -8.08 8.65
N ILE A 14 6.02 -6.80 8.97
CA ILE A 14 5.96 -5.72 7.97
C ILE A 14 7.28 -5.61 7.21
N ASN A 15 8.42 -5.63 7.92
CA ASN A 15 9.76 -5.58 7.32
C ASN A 15 10.01 -6.73 6.35
N ASP A 16 9.61 -7.96 6.71
CA ASP A 16 9.73 -9.13 5.83
C ASP A 16 8.97 -8.92 4.52
N LEU A 17 7.76 -8.39 4.59
CA LEU A 17 6.95 -8.09 3.41
C LEU A 17 7.49 -6.91 2.59
N LEU A 18 8.04 -5.87 3.24
CA LEU A 18 8.70 -4.75 2.55
C LEU A 18 9.92 -5.24 1.73
N MET A 19 10.66 -6.22 2.23
CA MET A 19 11.76 -6.84 1.47
C MET A 19 11.25 -7.66 0.29
N GLN A 20 10.16 -8.42 0.44
CA GLN A 20 9.54 -9.17 -0.65
C GLN A 20 9.09 -8.24 -1.79
N VAL A 21 8.41 -7.14 -1.47
CA VAL A 21 7.92 -6.19 -2.49
C VAL A 21 9.06 -5.45 -3.18
N CYS A 22 10.08 -5.05 -2.45
CA CYS A 22 11.27 -4.42 -3.05
C CYS A 22 12.00 -5.36 -4.01
N LEU A 23 12.04 -6.66 -3.73
CA LEU A 23 12.63 -7.64 -4.63
C LEU A 23 11.82 -7.77 -5.93
N VAL A 24 10.48 -7.74 -5.85
CA VAL A 24 9.62 -7.73 -7.04
C VAL A 24 9.88 -6.51 -7.91
N HIS A 25 9.98 -5.32 -7.30
CA HIS A 25 10.30 -4.08 -8.02
C HIS A 25 11.70 -4.11 -8.64
N HIS A 26 12.71 -4.59 -7.92
CA HIS A 26 14.06 -4.75 -8.45
C HIS A 26 14.10 -5.69 -9.64
N LYS A 27 13.42 -6.84 -9.59
CA LYS A 27 13.35 -7.77 -10.72
C LYS A 27 12.70 -7.16 -11.96
N GLY A 28 11.70 -6.30 -11.77
CA GLY A 28 11.01 -5.62 -12.86
C GLY A 28 11.78 -4.43 -13.44
N ARG A 29 12.43 -3.63 -12.59
CA ARG A 29 13.17 -2.41 -12.95
C ARG A 29 14.46 -2.29 -12.11
N PRO A 30 15.47 -3.12 -12.42
CA PRO A 30 16.76 -3.11 -11.68
C PRO A 30 17.53 -1.79 -11.85
N ASP A 31 17.21 -1.00 -12.86
CA ASP A 31 17.72 0.34 -13.10
C ASP A 31 17.16 1.37 -12.11
N LEU A 32 15.97 1.16 -11.57
CA LEU A 32 15.30 2.07 -10.63
C LEU A 32 15.38 1.62 -9.18
N PHE A 33 15.34 0.31 -8.91
CA PHE A 33 15.23 -0.23 -7.57
C PHE A 33 16.50 -0.98 -7.15
N LYS A 34 17.02 -0.66 -5.96
CA LYS A 34 18.18 -1.35 -5.38
C LYS A 34 17.85 -2.79 -5.04
N TYR A 35 18.82 -3.68 -5.20
CA TYR A 35 18.71 -5.06 -4.70
C TYR A 35 18.86 -5.12 -3.17
N GLY A 36 18.04 -5.98 -2.53
CA GLY A 36 18.14 -6.24 -1.10
C GLY A 36 17.81 -5.06 -0.19
N ALA A 37 17.10 -4.05 -0.72
CA ALA A 37 16.64 -2.89 0.04
C ALA A 37 15.21 -3.08 0.58
N LYS A 38 14.84 -2.29 1.57
CA LYS A 38 13.46 -2.09 2.02
C LYS A 38 13.11 -0.60 2.01
N LYS A 39 11.83 -0.29 1.88
CA LYS A 39 11.35 1.08 1.69
C LYS A 39 11.64 2.01 2.87
N TYR A 40 11.58 1.48 4.10
CA TYR A 40 11.73 2.24 5.34
C TYR A 40 12.78 1.62 6.26
N THR A 41 13.51 2.46 7.00
CA THR A 41 14.29 1.99 8.16
C THR A 41 13.35 1.65 9.31
N ASP A 42 13.87 0.97 10.34
CA ASP A 42 13.05 0.62 11.52
C ASP A 42 12.58 1.86 12.28
N GLU A 43 13.42 2.91 12.35
CA GLU A 43 13.04 4.21 12.94
C GLU A 43 11.91 4.85 12.15
N GLN A 44 12.03 4.93 10.83
CA GLN A 44 10.99 5.49 9.95
C GLN A 44 9.68 4.71 10.06
N LEU A 45 9.75 3.37 10.10
CA LEU A 45 8.56 2.54 10.25
C LEU A 45 7.88 2.76 11.60
N ARG A 46 8.64 2.88 12.68
CA ARG A 46 8.10 3.16 14.03
C ARG A 46 7.39 4.51 14.08
N GLU A 47 7.96 5.53 13.47
CA GLU A 47 7.33 6.86 13.36
C GLU A 47 6.03 6.79 12.56
N LEU A 48 6.02 6.11 11.41
CA LEU A 48 4.84 5.96 10.57
C LEU A 48 3.70 5.19 11.25
N ILE A 49 4.00 4.17 12.06
CA ILE A 49 2.98 3.42 12.82
C ILE A 49 2.20 4.34 13.77
N CYS A 50 2.86 5.35 14.31
CA CYS A 50 2.25 6.33 15.21
C CYS A 50 1.63 7.54 14.49
N ASP A 51 1.79 7.66 13.18
CA ASP A 51 1.32 8.80 12.40
C ASP A 51 -0.08 8.56 11.83
N ASP A 52 -1.04 9.37 12.26
CA ASP A 52 -2.43 9.31 11.77
C ASP A 52 -2.62 9.84 10.34
N GLN A 53 -1.65 10.61 9.81
CA GLN A 53 -1.68 11.04 8.41
C GLN A 53 -1.19 9.94 7.46
N HIS A 54 -0.49 8.94 7.99
CA HIS A 54 0.05 7.80 7.26
C HIS A 54 -0.47 6.47 7.84
N PRO A 55 -1.79 6.21 7.82
CA PRO A 55 -2.35 5.03 8.44
C PRO A 55 -1.85 3.74 7.78
N ILE A 56 -1.32 2.84 8.59
CA ILE A 56 -0.89 1.50 8.16
C ILE A 56 -1.87 0.48 8.72
N PHE A 57 -2.34 -0.43 7.87
CA PHE A 57 -3.20 -1.55 8.26
C PHE A 57 -2.49 -2.86 8.04
N THR A 58 -2.65 -3.80 8.96
CA THR A 58 -2.11 -5.16 8.88
C THR A 58 -3.23 -6.18 8.95
N ALA A 59 -3.12 -7.22 8.12
CA ALA A 59 -3.88 -8.44 8.27
C ALA A 59 -3.02 -9.42 9.10
N VAL A 60 -3.54 -9.88 10.22
CA VAL A 60 -2.82 -10.79 11.12
C VAL A 60 -3.62 -12.07 11.36
N ASP A 61 -2.93 -13.19 11.51
CA ASP A 61 -3.54 -14.46 11.89
C ASP A 61 -3.81 -14.55 13.41
N GLU A 62 -4.35 -15.68 13.85
CA GLU A 62 -4.66 -15.93 15.28
C GLU A 62 -3.42 -15.98 16.19
N LYS A 63 -2.23 -16.16 15.60
CA LYS A 63 -0.95 -16.17 16.31
C LYS A 63 -0.25 -14.82 16.27
N GLY A 64 -0.85 -13.80 15.64
CA GLY A 64 -0.28 -12.47 15.49
C GLY A 64 0.74 -12.33 14.35
N ARG A 65 0.87 -13.34 13.46
CA ARG A 65 1.74 -13.25 12.29
C ARG A 65 1.11 -12.29 11.28
N VAL A 66 1.91 -11.38 10.73
CA VAL A 66 1.51 -10.48 9.66
C VAL A 66 1.41 -11.26 8.35
N LEU A 67 0.23 -11.23 7.75
CA LEU A 67 -0.10 -11.90 6.50
C LEU A 67 -0.05 -10.95 5.29
N GLY A 68 -0.24 -9.65 5.56
CA GLY A 68 -0.23 -8.58 4.58
C GLY A 68 -0.40 -7.23 5.24
N TYR A 69 -0.16 -6.18 4.46
CA TYR A 69 -0.32 -4.80 4.91
C TYR A 69 -0.89 -3.90 3.82
N ALA A 70 -1.39 -2.74 4.24
CA ALA A 70 -1.67 -1.59 3.39
C ALA A 70 -1.11 -0.33 4.05
N PHE A 71 -0.16 0.33 3.40
CA PHE A 71 0.32 1.67 3.74
C PHE A 71 -0.54 2.70 3.02
N CYS A 72 -1.09 3.64 3.76
CA CYS A 72 -1.95 4.68 3.21
C CYS A 72 -1.45 6.07 3.60
N ILE A 73 -1.81 7.07 2.81
CA ILE A 73 -1.46 8.47 3.04
C ILE A 73 -2.69 9.32 2.77
N PHE A 74 -3.06 10.18 3.72
CA PHE A 74 -4.06 11.20 3.44
C PHE A 74 -3.46 12.31 2.58
N GLN A 75 -4.16 12.65 1.49
CA GLN A 75 -3.77 13.72 0.58
C GLN A 75 -4.92 14.71 0.43
N GLN A 76 -4.61 16.00 0.52
CA GLN A 76 -5.58 17.07 0.32
C GLN A 76 -4.82 18.34 -0.12
N HIS A 77 -5.33 19.01 -1.14
CA HIS A 77 -4.75 20.24 -1.69
C HIS A 77 -5.61 21.43 -1.31
N LEU A 78 -5.42 21.94 -0.09
CA LEU A 78 -6.12 23.15 0.37
C LEU A 78 -5.57 24.39 -0.31
N ASN A 79 -6.47 25.33 -0.69
CA ASN A 79 -6.12 26.61 -1.33
C ASN A 79 -5.25 26.45 -2.59
N ASN A 80 -5.40 25.38 -3.33
CA ASN A 80 -4.72 25.16 -4.60
C ASN A 80 -5.43 25.94 -5.72
N ASN A 81 -4.65 26.50 -6.68
CA ASN A 81 -5.20 27.33 -7.74
C ASN A 81 -6.06 26.56 -8.76
N ILE A 82 -5.84 25.24 -8.92
CA ILE A 82 -6.52 24.43 -9.93
C ILE A 82 -7.18 23.16 -9.39
N LEU A 83 -6.75 22.67 -8.23
CA LEU A 83 -7.30 21.47 -7.62
C LEU A 83 -8.35 21.84 -6.55
N THR A 84 -9.42 21.07 -6.51
CA THR A 84 -10.41 21.15 -5.43
C THR A 84 -9.83 20.60 -4.13
N ASP A 85 -10.47 20.91 -3.01
CA ASP A 85 -10.03 20.50 -1.67
C ASP A 85 -10.52 19.11 -1.25
N ILE A 86 -10.79 18.23 -2.22
CA ILE A 86 -11.18 16.86 -1.92
C ILE A 86 -10.08 16.15 -1.11
N ARG A 87 -10.52 15.31 -0.18
CA ARG A 87 -9.64 14.45 0.62
C ARG A 87 -9.53 13.09 -0.06
N THR A 88 -8.32 12.68 -0.35
CA THR A 88 -7.99 11.38 -0.96
C THR A 88 -7.28 10.50 0.07
N LEU A 89 -7.60 9.21 0.11
CA LEU A 89 -6.74 8.22 0.76
C LEU A 89 -5.92 7.52 -0.32
N TYR A 90 -4.62 7.78 -0.33
CA TYR A 90 -3.69 7.16 -1.26
C TYR A 90 -3.12 5.88 -0.67
N ILE A 91 -3.26 4.74 -1.37
CA ILE A 91 -2.56 3.51 -1.02
C ILE A 91 -1.17 3.58 -1.62
N ASP A 92 -0.19 3.80 -0.76
CA ASP A 92 1.22 3.92 -1.13
C ASP A 92 1.86 2.55 -1.41
N ASP A 93 1.41 1.52 -0.68
CA ASP A 93 1.82 0.13 -0.87
C ASP A 93 0.78 -0.84 -0.30
N LEU A 94 0.53 -1.94 -0.99
CA LEU A 94 -0.31 -3.05 -0.52
C LEU A 94 0.39 -4.36 -0.89
N CYS A 95 0.72 -5.14 0.12
CA CYS A 95 1.44 -6.39 -0.04
C CYS A 95 0.77 -7.51 0.75
N VAL A 96 0.78 -8.72 0.18
CA VAL A 96 0.39 -9.97 0.84
C VAL A 96 1.55 -10.95 0.71
N ASP A 97 1.88 -11.65 1.79
CA ASP A 97 2.91 -12.67 1.83
C ASP A 97 2.74 -13.64 0.64
N GLU A 98 3.80 -13.78 -0.16
CA GLU A 98 3.79 -14.60 -1.37
C GLU A 98 3.44 -16.07 -1.11
N ASN A 99 3.73 -16.57 0.09
CA ASN A 99 3.49 -17.96 0.48
C ASN A 99 2.02 -18.26 0.80
N ILE A 100 1.16 -17.24 0.92
CA ILE A 100 -0.25 -17.40 1.32
C ILE A 100 -1.21 -16.66 0.39
N ARG A 101 -0.78 -16.34 -0.82
CA ARG A 101 -1.64 -15.72 -1.85
C ARG A 101 -2.81 -16.65 -2.21
N GLY A 102 -3.87 -16.07 -2.77
CA GLY A 102 -5.08 -16.83 -3.15
C GLY A 102 -6.12 -17.00 -2.02
N GLN A 103 -5.83 -16.53 -0.81
CA GLN A 103 -6.75 -16.59 0.34
C GLN A 103 -7.58 -15.32 0.53
N HIS A 104 -7.74 -14.52 -0.51
CA HIS A 104 -8.48 -13.24 -0.51
C HIS A 104 -7.99 -12.17 0.47
N ILE A 105 -6.80 -12.32 1.06
CA ILE A 105 -6.23 -11.40 2.06
C ILE A 105 -6.08 -9.99 1.47
N GLY A 106 -5.53 -9.88 0.26
CA GLY A 106 -5.38 -8.61 -0.44
C GLY A 106 -6.71 -7.90 -0.69
N LYS A 107 -7.73 -8.66 -1.08
CA LYS A 107 -9.09 -8.13 -1.27
C LYS A 107 -9.67 -7.63 0.05
N SER A 108 -9.54 -8.41 1.12
CA SER A 108 -10.02 -8.02 2.45
C SER A 108 -9.32 -6.76 2.98
N LEU A 109 -7.98 -6.65 2.78
CA LEU A 109 -7.23 -5.44 3.11
C LEU A 109 -7.74 -4.23 2.32
N TYR A 110 -7.93 -4.38 1.01
CA TYR A 110 -8.45 -3.32 0.16
C TYR A 110 -9.87 -2.88 0.59
N GLU A 111 -10.76 -3.82 0.84
CA GLU A 111 -12.12 -3.53 1.34
C GLU A 111 -12.11 -2.82 2.68
N TYR A 112 -11.19 -3.19 3.58
CA TYR A 112 -10.99 -2.51 4.86
C TYR A 112 -10.54 -1.05 4.66
N VAL A 113 -9.57 -0.82 3.76
CA VAL A 113 -9.12 0.53 3.39
C VAL A 113 -10.27 1.37 2.82
N LEU A 114 -11.13 0.78 1.96
CA LEU A 114 -12.31 1.48 1.43
C LEU A 114 -13.29 1.86 2.53
N ALA A 115 -13.57 0.96 3.48
CA ALA A 115 -14.44 1.24 4.62
C ALA A 115 -13.87 2.38 5.48
N PHE A 116 -12.61 2.30 5.82
CA PHE A 116 -11.90 3.35 6.55
C PHE A 116 -11.94 4.70 5.81
N ALA A 117 -11.68 4.72 4.51
CA ALA A 117 -11.74 5.95 3.70
C ALA A 117 -13.13 6.60 3.75
N ARG A 118 -14.21 5.80 3.70
CA ARG A 118 -15.58 6.31 3.82
C ARG A 118 -15.86 6.90 5.20
N GLU A 119 -15.42 6.25 6.27
CA GLU A 119 -15.54 6.76 7.64
C GLU A 119 -14.80 8.09 7.81
N GLN A 120 -13.63 8.21 7.17
CA GLN A 120 -12.81 9.42 7.16
C GLN A 120 -13.31 10.49 6.16
N LYS A 121 -14.46 10.29 5.51
CA LYS A 121 -15.08 11.19 4.53
C LYS A 121 -14.16 11.53 3.35
N CYS A 122 -13.32 10.58 2.93
CA CYS A 122 -12.55 10.73 1.71
C CYS A 122 -13.47 10.67 0.48
N TYR A 123 -13.14 11.47 -0.53
CA TYR A 123 -13.82 11.46 -1.82
C TYR A 123 -13.49 10.20 -2.63
N ASN A 124 -12.23 9.80 -2.61
CA ASN A 124 -11.73 8.64 -3.36
C ASN A 124 -10.58 7.93 -2.64
N VAL A 125 -10.28 6.73 -3.12
CA VAL A 125 -9.06 5.99 -2.85
C VAL A 125 -8.28 5.86 -4.14
N THR A 126 -6.99 6.18 -4.12
CA THR A 126 -6.11 6.11 -5.29
C THR A 126 -4.86 5.29 -4.98
N LEU A 127 -4.20 4.80 -6.02
CA LEU A 127 -2.90 4.13 -5.95
C LEU A 127 -2.18 4.23 -7.30
N ASN A 128 -0.90 3.90 -7.32
CA ASN A 128 -0.12 3.74 -8.53
C ASN A 128 0.28 2.26 -8.71
N VAL A 129 0.21 1.77 -9.93
CA VAL A 129 0.66 0.42 -10.31
C VAL A 129 1.72 0.53 -11.39
N TRP A 130 2.85 -0.14 -11.18
CA TRP A 130 3.86 -0.27 -12.24
C TRP A 130 3.30 -1.10 -13.39
N SER A 131 3.42 -0.61 -14.63
CA SER A 131 2.88 -1.27 -15.83
C SER A 131 3.41 -2.69 -16.03
N LEU A 132 4.63 -2.97 -15.54
CA LEU A 132 5.24 -4.30 -15.56
C LEU A 132 4.61 -5.29 -14.56
N ASN A 133 3.87 -4.80 -13.57
CA ASN A 133 3.19 -5.64 -12.58
C ASN A 133 1.77 -5.95 -13.04
N GLU A 134 1.64 -6.78 -14.07
CA GLU A 134 0.34 -7.17 -14.63
C GLU A 134 -0.57 -7.87 -13.59
N SER A 135 0.02 -8.61 -12.66
CA SER A 135 -0.72 -9.29 -11.60
C SER A 135 -1.42 -8.28 -10.67
N ALA A 136 -0.71 -7.25 -10.24
CA ALA A 136 -1.29 -6.18 -9.44
C ALA A 136 -2.34 -5.40 -10.23
N MET A 137 -2.08 -5.09 -11.50
CA MET A 137 -3.04 -4.40 -12.36
C MET A 137 -4.36 -5.17 -12.45
N LYS A 138 -4.30 -6.48 -12.75
CA LYS A 138 -5.49 -7.35 -12.82
C LYS A 138 -6.23 -7.41 -11.49
N PHE A 139 -5.49 -7.50 -10.38
CA PHE A 139 -6.07 -7.51 -9.04
C PHE A 139 -6.88 -6.23 -8.76
N TYR A 140 -6.29 -5.05 -9.00
CA TYR A 140 -6.98 -3.78 -8.75
C TYR A 140 -8.15 -3.55 -9.68
N GLN A 141 -8.04 -3.93 -10.96
CA GLN A 141 -9.18 -3.89 -11.89
C GLN A 141 -10.33 -4.79 -11.43
N ALA A 142 -10.02 -6.00 -10.94
CA ALA A 142 -11.01 -6.91 -10.36
C ALA A 142 -11.64 -6.35 -9.07
N CYS A 143 -10.95 -5.47 -8.34
CA CYS A 143 -11.47 -4.72 -7.20
C CYS A 143 -12.30 -3.49 -7.62
N GLY A 144 -12.42 -3.20 -8.92
CA GLY A 144 -13.24 -2.10 -9.45
C GLY A 144 -12.49 -0.77 -9.66
N LEU A 145 -11.16 -0.74 -9.50
CA LEU A 145 -10.39 0.47 -9.80
C LEU A 145 -10.27 0.66 -11.32
N GLN A 146 -10.24 1.93 -11.73
CA GLN A 146 -10.07 2.34 -13.11
C GLN A 146 -8.86 3.28 -13.23
N PRO A 147 -8.15 3.29 -14.37
CA PRO A 147 -7.07 4.22 -14.60
C PRO A 147 -7.53 5.66 -14.45
N GLN A 148 -6.84 6.45 -13.63
CA GLN A 148 -7.08 7.88 -13.44
C GLN A 148 -6.12 8.72 -14.28
N LYS A 149 -4.86 8.31 -14.33
CA LYS A 149 -3.78 8.96 -15.09
C LYS A 149 -2.75 7.91 -15.52
N VAL A 150 -1.95 8.24 -16.50
CA VAL A 150 -0.86 7.38 -16.99
C VAL A 150 0.46 8.15 -16.89
N GLY A 151 1.45 7.56 -16.22
CA GLY A 151 2.82 8.03 -16.22
C GLY A 151 3.55 7.53 -17.47
N MET A 152 4.30 8.40 -18.14
CA MET A 152 5.07 8.08 -19.35
C MET A 152 6.55 8.37 -19.09
N GLU A 153 7.43 7.59 -19.73
CA GLU A 153 8.88 7.69 -19.54
C GLU A 153 9.58 7.59 -20.89
N THR A 154 10.69 8.31 -21.04
CA THR A 154 11.68 8.09 -22.09
C THR A 154 13.06 7.97 -21.45
N ILE A 155 13.78 6.88 -21.72
CA ILE A 155 15.15 6.69 -21.26
C ILE A 155 16.09 7.39 -22.29
N LEU A 156 17.01 8.24 -21.81
CA LEU A 156 17.94 9.04 -22.61
C LEU A 156 19.26 8.30 -22.86
#